data_644378ef209128b855b0c5a60934ca5f
#
_entry.id   644378ef209128b855b0c5a60934ca5f
#
_cell.length_a   1.000
_cell.length_b   1.000
_cell.length_c   1.000
_cell.angle_alpha   90.00
_cell.angle_beta   90.00
_cell.angle_gamma   90.00
#
_symmetry.space_group_name_H-M   'P 1'
#
loop_
_entity.id
_entity.type
_entity.pdbx_description
1 polymer ?
#
loop_
_entity_poly.entity_id
_entity_poly.type
_entity_poly.pdbx_seq_one_letter_code
_entity_poly.pdbx_strand_id
1 'polypeptide(L)'
;FAMSGHDRTHAHMIQADPTGKRVLHVDLGLDQIYIWNFNSDSGKLTPNDPPTVSLPAGDGPRHFAFHPNGEWFYSIQEEGSTVAFFEYSNDRGHLKHQQTLSTLPAGYSGSNFCSEILVSTDGKFVYAGNRLHDSIAIFSVESDGKLKYITEVWTQGSYPRSFSIDPTGEYLYCCNQR
;
A
#
# COMPACT_ATOMS: atom_id res chain seq x y z
N PHE A 1 -24.04 -1.04 0.71
CA PHE A 1 -23.41 -1.11 -0.62
C PHE A 1 -22.82 -2.49 -0.72
N ALA A 2 -23.26 -3.29 -1.69
CA ALA A 2 -22.63 -4.55 -1.97
C ALA A 2 -21.16 -4.24 -2.28
N MET A 3 -20.28 -4.82 -1.52
CA MET A 3 -18.85 -4.72 -1.76
C MET A 3 -18.54 -5.54 -3.02
N SER A 4 -18.65 -4.89 -4.17
CA SER A 4 -18.44 -5.52 -5.47
C SER A 4 -17.00 -6.01 -5.66
N GLY A 5 -16.10 -5.68 -4.74
CA GLY A 5 -14.71 -6.08 -4.77
C GLY A 5 -14.38 -7.43 -4.13
N HIS A 6 -15.28 -8.01 -3.32
CA HIS A 6 -15.01 -9.24 -2.54
C HIS A 6 -15.81 -10.47 -2.99
N ASP A 7 -16.26 -10.51 -4.24
CA ASP A 7 -16.98 -11.64 -4.84
C ASP A 7 -16.05 -12.69 -5.45
N ARG A 8 -14.81 -12.31 -5.74
CA ARG A 8 -13.79 -13.14 -6.42
C ARG A 8 -12.42 -12.48 -6.34
N THR A 9 -11.42 -13.06 -6.98
CA THR A 9 -10.09 -12.46 -7.14
C THR A 9 -10.15 -11.13 -7.91
N HIS A 10 -9.49 -10.13 -7.39
CA HIS A 10 -9.27 -8.80 -7.99
C HIS A 10 -7.83 -8.38 -7.76
N ALA A 11 -6.89 -9.07 -8.46
CA ALA A 11 -5.47 -8.70 -8.39
C ALA A 11 -5.29 -7.27 -8.87
N HIS A 12 -4.68 -6.41 -8.04
CA HIS A 12 -4.66 -4.97 -8.29
C HIS A 12 -3.27 -4.41 -8.58
N MET A 13 -2.25 -4.85 -7.87
CA MET A 13 -0.88 -4.40 -8.07
C MET A 13 0.09 -5.58 -7.99
N ILE A 14 1.14 -5.54 -8.80
CA ILE A 14 2.24 -6.50 -8.81
C ILE A 14 3.58 -5.75 -8.93
N GLN A 15 4.57 -6.14 -8.14
CA GLN A 15 5.91 -5.53 -8.15
C GLN A 15 6.96 -6.52 -7.64
N ALA A 16 8.19 -6.40 -8.18
CA ALA A 16 9.34 -7.11 -7.61
C ALA A 16 9.72 -6.54 -6.23
N ASP A 17 10.24 -7.40 -5.37
CA ASP A 17 10.85 -6.97 -4.12
C ASP A 17 12.18 -6.21 -4.37
N PRO A 18 12.73 -5.50 -3.37
CA PRO A 18 13.98 -4.75 -3.53
C PRO A 18 15.20 -5.61 -3.96
N THR A 19 15.14 -6.93 -3.72
CA THR A 19 16.24 -7.85 -4.10
C THR A 19 16.11 -8.36 -5.53
N GLY A 20 14.95 -8.21 -6.17
CA GLY A 20 14.62 -8.80 -7.47
C GLY A 20 14.46 -10.32 -7.45
N LYS A 21 14.47 -10.95 -6.27
CA LYS A 21 14.33 -12.41 -6.12
C LYS A 21 12.90 -12.87 -5.96
N ARG A 22 12.00 -11.94 -5.64
CA ARG A 22 10.58 -12.21 -5.42
C ARG A 22 9.71 -11.19 -6.11
N VAL A 23 8.49 -11.61 -6.34
CA VAL A 23 7.41 -10.74 -6.83
C VAL A 23 6.27 -10.83 -5.83
N LEU A 24 5.76 -9.69 -5.42
CA LEU A 24 4.58 -9.60 -4.57
C LEU A 24 3.42 -9.07 -5.41
N HIS A 25 2.21 -9.56 -5.13
CA HIS A 25 1.00 -8.93 -5.63
C HIS A 25 -0.07 -8.89 -4.55
N VAL A 26 -0.94 -7.92 -4.64
CA VAL A 26 -2.10 -7.76 -3.75
C VAL A 26 -3.36 -8.14 -4.50
N ASP A 27 -4.24 -8.88 -3.83
CA ASP A 27 -5.58 -9.23 -4.32
C ASP A 27 -6.60 -8.59 -3.41
N LEU A 28 -7.26 -7.55 -3.94
CA LEU A 28 -8.26 -6.76 -3.24
C LEU A 28 -9.46 -7.64 -2.87
N GLY A 29 -9.93 -8.48 -3.79
CA GLY A 29 -11.13 -9.28 -3.58
C GLY A 29 -10.95 -10.46 -2.61
N LEU A 30 -9.72 -10.89 -2.40
CA LEU A 30 -9.40 -12.00 -1.50
C LEU A 30 -8.77 -11.56 -0.17
N ASP A 31 -8.58 -10.25 0.03
CA ASP A 31 -7.90 -9.68 1.21
C ASP A 31 -6.52 -10.29 1.46
N GLN A 32 -5.74 -10.49 0.38
CA GLN A 32 -4.46 -11.19 0.45
C GLN A 32 -3.32 -10.48 -0.25
N ILE A 33 -2.13 -10.63 0.31
CA ILE A 33 -0.86 -10.33 -0.31
C ILE A 33 -0.20 -11.65 -0.67
N TYR A 34 0.08 -11.88 -1.96
CA TYR A 34 0.75 -13.07 -2.47
C TYR A 34 2.24 -12.81 -2.66
N ILE A 35 3.05 -13.83 -2.39
CA ILE A 35 4.49 -13.78 -2.50
C ILE A 35 4.97 -14.95 -3.39
N TRP A 36 5.75 -14.60 -4.39
CA TRP A 36 6.27 -15.54 -5.39
C TRP A 36 7.79 -15.48 -5.41
N ASN A 37 8.46 -16.63 -5.45
CA ASN A 37 9.86 -16.69 -5.80
C ASN A 37 10.01 -16.50 -7.31
N PHE A 38 10.92 -15.64 -7.72
CA PHE A 38 11.20 -15.34 -9.12
C PHE A 38 12.52 -15.94 -9.55
N ASN A 39 12.49 -16.73 -10.63
CA ASN A 39 13.69 -17.24 -11.27
C ASN A 39 14.00 -16.37 -12.49
N SER A 40 15.06 -15.56 -12.41
CA SER A 40 15.44 -14.61 -13.47
C SER A 40 15.88 -15.28 -14.77
N ASP A 41 16.44 -16.50 -14.72
CA ASP A 41 16.93 -17.19 -15.91
C ASP A 41 15.80 -17.77 -16.77
N SER A 42 14.75 -18.25 -16.11
CA SER A 42 13.60 -18.86 -16.78
C SER A 42 12.35 -17.98 -16.84
N GLY A 43 12.34 -16.85 -16.13
CA GLY A 43 11.17 -15.97 -15.99
C GLY A 43 10.02 -16.58 -15.18
N LYS A 44 10.24 -17.73 -14.51
CA LYS A 44 9.19 -18.45 -13.79
C LYS A 44 8.93 -17.90 -12.40
N LEU A 45 7.66 -17.90 -12.00
CA LEU A 45 7.18 -17.65 -10.66
C LEU A 45 6.78 -18.97 -10.00
N THR A 46 7.18 -19.18 -8.75
CA THR A 46 6.74 -20.29 -7.90
C THR A 46 6.28 -19.73 -6.56
N PRO A 47 5.25 -20.32 -5.92
CA PRO A 47 4.81 -19.83 -4.60
C PRO A 47 5.98 -19.79 -3.60
N ASN A 48 6.01 -18.74 -2.77
CA ASN A 48 6.91 -18.68 -1.61
C ASN A 48 6.40 -19.60 -0.49
N ASP A 49 7.13 -19.69 0.60
CA ASP A 49 6.71 -20.39 1.82
C ASP A 49 6.88 -19.45 3.03
N PRO A 50 5.76 -18.94 3.62
CA PRO A 50 4.38 -19.05 3.19
C PRO A 50 4.09 -18.29 1.88
N PRO A 51 3.08 -18.72 1.07
CA PRO A 51 2.79 -18.11 -0.22
C PRO A 51 1.93 -16.84 -0.12
N THR A 52 1.25 -16.63 1.01
CA THR A 52 0.33 -15.51 1.21
C THR A 52 0.36 -14.97 2.63
N VAL A 53 -0.05 -13.70 2.76
CA VAL A 53 -0.41 -13.05 4.03
C VAL A 53 -1.82 -12.51 3.90
N SER A 54 -2.70 -12.86 4.84
CA SER A 54 -4.08 -12.38 4.88
C SER A 54 -4.20 -11.08 5.68
N LEU A 55 -5.04 -10.18 5.20
CA LEU A 55 -5.51 -9.01 5.93
C LEU A 55 -6.91 -9.28 6.51
N PRO A 56 -7.43 -8.41 7.37
CA PRO A 56 -8.83 -8.49 7.81
C PRO A 56 -9.81 -8.54 6.65
N ALA A 57 -10.86 -9.34 6.80
CA ALA A 57 -11.88 -9.49 5.76
C ALA A 57 -12.57 -8.16 5.45
N GLY A 58 -12.61 -7.78 4.19
CA GLY A 58 -13.18 -6.54 3.70
C GLY A 58 -12.23 -5.35 3.69
N ASP A 59 -10.95 -5.53 3.98
CA ASP A 59 -9.94 -4.47 3.91
C ASP A 59 -9.59 -4.09 2.46
N GLY A 60 -9.44 -5.07 1.58
CA GLY A 60 -9.15 -4.88 0.17
C GLY A 60 -7.78 -4.27 -0.12
N PRO A 61 -6.66 -5.03 0.04
CA PRO A 61 -5.34 -4.51 -0.28
C PRO A 61 -5.26 -4.14 -1.77
N ARG A 62 -4.90 -2.89 -2.03
CA ARG A 62 -4.97 -2.28 -3.36
C ARG A 62 -3.60 -2.03 -3.99
N HIS A 63 -2.76 -1.30 -3.28
CA HIS A 63 -1.39 -0.98 -3.65
C HIS A 63 -0.46 -1.18 -2.46
N PHE A 64 0.83 -1.21 -2.73
CA PHE A 64 1.86 -1.26 -1.69
C PHE A 64 3.13 -0.53 -2.12
N ALA A 65 3.96 -0.19 -1.15
CA ALA A 65 5.27 0.40 -1.38
C ALA A 65 6.29 -0.21 -0.43
N PHE A 66 7.49 -0.48 -0.94
CA PHE A 66 8.65 -0.77 -0.11
C PHE A 66 9.31 0.53 0.36
N HIS A 67 9.75 0.54 1.60
CA HIS A 67 10.64 1.57 2.08
C HIS A 67 12.03 1.44 1.42
N PRO A 68 12.77 2.55 1.22
CA PRO A 68 14.11 2.51 0.61
C PRO A 68 15.15 1.61 1.33
N ASN A 69 14.94 1.30 2.63
CA ASN A 69 15.80 0.35 3.34
C ASN A 69 15.62 -1.12 2.90
N GLY A 70 14.55 -1.42 2.14
CA GLY A 70 14.23 -2.76 1.68
C GLY A 70 13.68 -3.72 2.74
N GLU A 71 13.51 -3.29 3.98
CA GLU A 71 13.06 -4.13 5.11
C GLU A 71 11.65 -3.82 5.59
N TRP A 72 11.06 -2.70 5.13
CA TRP A 72 9.72 -2.28 5.50
C TRP A 72 8.81 -2.22 4.29
N PHE A 73 7.59 -2.68 4.49
CA PHE A 73 6.55 -2.79 3.47
C PHE A 73 5.27 -2.16 3.98
N TYR A 74 4.66 -1.30 3.19
CA TYR A 74 3.40 -0.63 3.51
C TYR A 74 2.36 -0.98 2.47
N SER A 75 1.20 -1.48 2.91
CA SER A 75 0.05 -1.78 2.06
C SER A 75 -1.10 -0.83 2.38
N ILE A 76 -1.77 -0.32 1.34
CA ILE A 76 -2.97 0.49 1.49
C ILE A 76 -4.21 -0.34 1.15
N GLN A 77 -5.24 -0.25 2.02
CA GLN A 77 -6.48 -0.99 1.90
C GLN A 77 -7.58 -0.09 1.35
N GLU A 78 -8.18 -0.51 0.23
CA GLU A 78 -9.18 0.29 -0.49
C GLU A 78 -10.42 0.54 0.38
N GLU A 79 -11.09 -0.53 0.82
CA GLU A 79 -12.33 -0.43 1.59
C GLU A 79 -12.06 -0.19 3.08
N GLY A 80 -11.00 -0.76 3.62
CA GLY A 80 -10.61 -0.55 5.02
C GLY A 80 -10.20 0.88 5.35
N SER A 81 -9.83 1.67 4.34
CA SER A 81 -9.33 3.04 4.50
C SER A 81 -8.19 3.14 5.52
N THR A 82 -7.25 2.18 5.39
CA THR A 82 -6.11 2.02 6.29
C THR A 82 -4.81 1.85 5.53
N VAL A 83 -3.71 2.06 6.22
CA VAL A 83 -2.36 1.61 5.83
C VAL A 83 -1.87 0.60 6.84
N ALA A 84 -1.42 -0.56 6.37
CA ALA A 84 -0.78 -1.59 7.20
C ALA A 84 0.73 -1.60 6.96
N PHE A 85 1.49 -1.62 8.04
CA PHE A 85 2.93 -1.75 8.05
C PHE A 85 3.34 -3.18 8.37
N PHE A 86 4.31 -3.70 7.61
CA PHE A 86 4.92 -5.00 7.79
C PHE A 86 6.45 -4.88 7.78
N GLU A 87 7.10 -5.61 8.67
CA GLU A 87 8.50 -5.97 8.49
C GLU A 87 8.62 -6.98 7.35
N TYR A 88 9.57 -6.77 6.46
CA TYR A 88 9.87 -7.66 5.33
C TYR A 88 11.23 -8.32 5.49
N SER A 89 11.26 -9.64 5.43
CA SER A 89 12.49 -10.42 5.50
C SER A 89 13.02 -10.70 4.09
N ASN A 90 14.09 -10.02 3.70
CA ASN A 90 14.72 -10.12 2.39
C ASN A 90 15.25 -11.52 2.04
N ASP A 91 15.62 -12.32 3.04
CA ASP A 91 16.13 -13.68 2.87
C ASP A 91 15.03 -14.70 2.64
N ARG A 92 13.88 -14.53 3.31
CA ARG A 92 12.75 -15.48 3.29
C ARG A 92 11.54 -15.01 2.50
N GLY A 93 11.44 -13.70 2.23
CA GLY A 93 10.24 -13.11 1.63
C GLY A 93 9.03 -13.12 2.57
N HIS A 94 9.26 -13.03 3.87
CA HIS A 94 8.18 -13.02 4.86
C HIS A 94 7.75 -11.61 5.17
N LEU A 95 6.43 -11.41 5.28
CA LEU A 95 5.81 -10.21 5.80
C LEU A 95 5.28 -10.48 7.21
N LYS A 96 5.70 -9.67 8.18
CA LYS A 96 5.23 -9.74 9.57
C LYS A 96 4.51 -8.45 9.91
N HIS A 97 3.19 -8.53 10.09
CA HIS A 97 2.37 -7.37 10.44
C HIS A 97 2.81 -6.74 11.75
N GLN A 98 2.90 -5.41 11.77
CA GLN A 98 3.35 -4.62 12.91
C GLN A 98 2.32 -3.56 13.34
N GLN A 99 1.61 -2.94 12.37
CA GLN A 99 0.72 -1.83 12.67
C GLN A 99 -0.33 -1.68 11.56
N THR A 100 -1.54 -1.19 11.93
CA THR A 100 -2.53 -0.67 10.99
C THR A 100 -3.04 0.67 11.50
N LEU A 101 -3.10 1.68 10.62
CA LEU A 101 -3.60 3.02 10.91
C LEU A 101 -4.64 3.48 9.89
N SER A 102 -5.62 4.26 10.34
CA SER A 102 -6.55 4.95 9.45
C SER A 102 -5.82 5.98 8.58
N THR A 103 -6.25 6.12 7.32
CA THR A 103 -5.84 7.19 6.41
C THR A 103 -6.69 8.45 6.57
N LEU A 104 -7.73 8.36 7.38
CA LEU A 104 -8.72 9.43 7.60
C LEU A 104 -8.47 10.12 8.94
N PRO A 105 -8.76 11.43 9.04
CA PRO A 105 -8.62 12.15 10.29
C PRO A 105 -9.55 11.62 11.38
N ALA A 106 -9.17 11.82 12.63
CA ALA A 106 -9.98 11.40 13.77
C ALA A 106 -11.38 12.04 13.72
N GLY A 107 -12.41 11.22 13.92
CA GLY A 107 -13.80 11.64 13.90
C GLY A 107 -14.45 11.73 12.51
N TYR A 108 -13.74 11.45 11.43
CA TYR A 108 -14.37 11.33 10.12
C TYR A 108 -15.28 10.10 10.07
N SER A 109 -16.53 10.30 9.61
CA SER A 109 -17.56 9.27 9.55
C SER A 109 -18.16 9.05 8.15
N GLY A 110 -17.56 9.67 7.12
CA GLY A 110 -17.98 9.50 5.72
C GLY A 110 -17.44 8.22 5.10
N SER A 111 -18.00 7.84 3.94
CA SER A 111 -17.44 6.78 3.12
C SER A 111 -16.11 7.22 2.52
N ASN A 112 -15.18 6.28 2.35
CA ASN A 112 -13.94 6.50 1.63
C ASN A 112 -13.47 5.22 0.94
N PHE A 113 -12.64 5.40 -0.09
CA PHE A 113 -11.88 4.35 -0.75
C PHE A 113 -10.46 4.83 -0.94
N CYS A 114 -9.49 4.11 -0.41
CA CYS A 114 -8.11 4.45 -0.65
C CYS A 114 -7.65 4.11 -2.08
N SER A 115 -6.59 4.77 -2.54
CA SER A 115 -6.08 4.61 -3.91
C SER A 115 -4.60 4.26 -3.95
N GLU A 116 -3.75 5.25 -3.98
CA GLU A 116 -2.30 5.14 -4.13
C GLU A 116 -1.59 5.21 -2.80
N ILE A 117 -0.42 4.58 -2.70
CA ILE A 117 0.51 4.72 -1.58
C ILE A 117 1.92 4.91 -2.11
N LEU A 118 2.65 5.89 -1.58
CA LEU A 118 4.06 6.10 -1.87
C LEU A 118 4.85 6.33 -0.59
N VAL A 119 6.11 5.92 -0.62
CA VAL A 119 7.12 6.31 0.37
C VAL A 119 7.99 7.40 -0.24
N SER A 120 8.32 8.45 0.52
CA SER A 120 9.26 9.48 0.07
C SER A 120 10.63 8.87 -0.26
N THR A 121 11.36 9.50 -1.16
CA THR A 121 12.68 9.01 -1.62
C THR A 121 13.70 8.91 -0.48
N ASP A 122 13.57 9.77 0.54
CA ASP A 122 14.40 9.74 1.75
C ASP A 122 13.88 8.80 2.86
N GLY A 123 12.75 8.12 2.62
CA GLY A 123 12.12 7.18 3.54
C GLY A 123 11.41 7.79 4.74
N LYS A 124 11.33 9.12 4.85
CA LYS A 124 10.78 9.75 6.06
C LYS A 124 9.27 9.86 6.11
N PHE A 125 8.61 9.75 4.96
CA PHE A 125 7.16 9.93 4.86
C PHE A 125 6.50 8.85 4.03
N VAL A 126 5.25 8.53 4.40
CA VAL A 126 4.31 7.74 3.60
C VAL A 126 3.11 8.62 3.26
N TYR A 127 2.70 8.56 2.00
CA TYR A 127 1.56 9.28 1.45
C TYR A 127 0.48 8.28 1.03
N ALA A 128 -0.78 8.53 1.41
CA ALA A 128 -1.91 7.63 1.17
C ALA A 128 -3.12 8.40 0.61
N GLY A 129 -3.60 8.01 -0.56
CA GLY A 129 -4.71 8.71 -1.24
C GLY A 129 -6.08 8.26 -0.80
N ASN A 130 -6.98 9.22 -0.54
CA ASN A 130 -8.37 9.05 -0.10
C ASN A 130 -9.32 9.59 -1.16
N ARG A 131 -9.98 8.70 -1.94
CA ARG A 131 -10.75 9.09 -3.13
C ARG A 131 -12.05 9.86 -2.83
N LEU A 132 -12.78 9.51 -1.77
CA LEU A 132 -14.03 10.20 -1.42
C LEU A 132 -13.85 11.30 -0.38
N HIS A 133 -12.71 11.26 0.33
CA HIS A 133 -12.29 12.37 1.19
C HIS A 133 -11.48 13.43 0.41
N ASP A 134 -11.15 13.16 -0.86
CA ASP A 134 -10.43 14.04 -1.78
C ASP A 134 -9.11 14.59 -1.22
N SER A 135 -8.37 13.73 -0.48
CA SER A 135 -7.15 14.12 0.21
C SER A 135 -6.03 13.09 0.05
N ILE A 136 -4.82 13.51 0.40
CA ILE A 136 -3.68 12.64 0.63
C ILE A 136 -3.32 12.73 2.11
N ALA A 137 -3.41 11.62 2.83
CA ALA A 137 -2.94 11.50 4.20
C ALA A 137 -1.40 11.39 4.21
N ILE A 138 -0.77 12.04 5.18
CA ILE A 138 0.68 12.11 5.35
C ILE A 138 1.05 11.51 6.70
N PHE A 139 1.97 10.55 6.68
CA PHE A 139 2.51 9.91 7.87
C PHE A 139 4.01 10.12 7.93
N SER A 140 4.57 10.36 9.14
CA SER A 140 6.00 10.18 9.38
C SER A 140 6.32 8.71 9.58
N VAL A 141 7.52 8.32 9.12
CA VAL A 141 8.08 6.99 9.38
C VAL A 141 9.00 7.11 10.60
N GLU A 142 8.68 6.35 11.65
CA GLU A 142 9.47 6.32 12.88
C GLU A 142 10.69 5.39 12.72
N SER A 143 11.62 5.45 13.65
CA SER A 143 12.88 4.69 13.58
C SER A 143 12.71 3.16 13.59
N ASP A 144 11.53 2.66 13.98
CA ASP A 144 11.16 1.24 13.97
C ASP A 144 10.24 0.88 12.79
N GLY A 145 10.07 1.78 11.82
CA GLY A 145 9.22 1.59 10.64
C GLY A 145 7.74 1.87 10.86
N LYS A 146 7.31 2.08 12.10
CA LYS A 146 5.93 2.45 12.37
C LYS A 146 5.59 3.82 11.83
N LEU A 147 4.33 3.99 11.51
CA LEU A 147 3.79 5.22 10.98
C LEU A 147 3.13 6.04 12.10
N LYS A 148 3.28 7.36 12.01
CA LYS A 148 2.55 8.31 12.81
C LYS A 148 1.83 9.29 11.90
N TYR A 149 0.49 9.36 12.02
CA TYR A 149 -0.30 10.31 11.26
C TYR A 149 0.09 11.75 11.59
N ILE A 150 0.35 12.56 10.56
CA ILE A 150 0.69 13.97 10.70
C ILE A 150 -0.52 14.83 10.35
N THR A 151 -1.02 14.70 9.13
CA THR A 151 -2.08 15.52 8.56
C THR A 151 -2.60 14.89 7.26
N GLU A 152 -3.60 15.53 6.67
CA GLU A 152 -4.00 15.31 5.29
C GLU A 152 -3.97 16.63 4.51
N VAL A 153 -3.76 16.53 3.21
CA VAL A 153 -3.77 17.66 2.28
C VAL A 153 -4.86 17.44 1.24
N TRP A 154 -5.69 18.44 1.05
CA TRP A 154 -6.73 18.47 0.03
C TRP A 154 -6.13 18.50 -1.38
N THR A 155 -6.64 17.68 -2.31
CA THR A 155 -6.04 17.52 -3.65
C THR A 155 -6.50 18.56 -4.68
N GLN A 156 -7.30 19.53 -4.26
CA GLN A 156 -7.87 20.60 -5.12
C GLN A 156 -8.69 20.09 -6.31
N GLY A 157 -9.17 18.86 -6.22
CA GLY A 157 -10.03 18.18 -7.19
C GLY A 157 -10.76 17.05 -6.52
N SER A 158 -11.42 16.20 -7.29
CA SER A 158 -12.18 15.08 -6.75
C SER A 158 -11.65 13.73 -7.23
N TYR A 159 -11.66 12.79 -6.32
CA TYR A 159 -11.31 11.39 -6.56
C TYR A 159 -9.85 11.20 -6.93
N PRO A 160 -8.87 11.54 -6.05
CA PRO A 160 -7.44 11.33 -6.29
C PRO A 160 -7.14 9.83 -6.44
N ARG A 161 -6.89 9.40 -7.68
CA ARG A 161 -6.74 7.97 -8.00
C ARG A 161 -5.31 7.51 -8.08
N SER A 162 -4.41 8.38 -8.48
CA SER A 162 -2.98 8.11 -8.55
C SER A 162 -2.20 9.39 -8.29
N PHE A 163 -1.00 9.27 -7.76
CA PHE A 163 -0.07 10.37 -7.59
C PHE A 163 1.37 9.85 -7.68
N SER A 164 2.30 10.77 -7.94
CA SER A 164 3.71 10.45 -8.08
C SER A 164 4.56 11.57 -7.47
N ILE A 165 5.73 11.21 -6.98
CA ILE A 165 6.74 12.16 -6.52
C ILE A 165 7.73 12.37 -7.67
N ASP A 166 8.13 13.61 -7.91
CA ASP A 166 9.12 13.93 -8.92
C ASP A 166 10.51 13.36 -8.55
N PRO A 167 11.43 13.24 -9.52
CA PRO A 167 12.76 12.67 -9.26
C PRO A 167 13.59 13.44 -8.22
N THR A 168 13.30 14.74 -7.98
CA THR A 168 13.98 15.51 -6.93
C THR A 168 13.44 15.25 -5.54
N GLY A 169 12.21 14.72 -5.44
CA GLY A 169 11.51 14.51 -4.18
C GLY A 169 10.85 15.77 -3.60
N GLU A 170 10.87 16.88 -4.35
CA GLU A 170 10.35 18.19 -3.90
C GLU A 170 8.86 18.37 -4.19
N TYR A 171 8.33 17.68 -5.21
CA TYR A 171 6.96 17.85 -5.67
C TYR A 171 6.22 16.53 -5.74
N LEU A 172 4.96 16.55 -5.26
CA LEU A 172 4.02 15.47 -5.44
C LEU A 172 2.93 15.92 -6.42
N TYR A 173 2.75 15.17 -7.50
CA TYR A 173 1.72 15.40 -8.51
C TYR A 173 0.56 14.45 -8.28
N CYS A 174 -0.64 14.97 -8.13
CA CYS A 174 -1.85 14.19 -7.93
C CYS A 174 -2.75 14.22 -9.17
N CYS A 175 -3.22 13.05 -9.60
CA CYS A 175 -4.18 12.87 -10.68
C CYS A 175 -5.58 12.64 -10.10
N ASN A 176 -6.39 13.68 -10.08
CA ASN A 176 -7.81 13.58 -9.76
C ASN A 176 -8.58 13.00 -10.94
N GLN A 177 -9.49 12.08 -10.69
CA GLN A 177 -10.29 11.46 -11.75
C GLN A 177 -11.47 12.36 -12.18
N ARG A 178 -11.84 13.33 -11.35
CA ARG A 178 -12.95 14.27 -11.57
C ARG A 178 -12.57 15.69 -11.18
#